data_63683cbb0eb0bc2c162c8d35e476881d
#
_entry.id   63683cbb0eb0bc2c162c8d35e476881d
#
_cell.length_a   1.000
_cell.length_b   1.000
_cell.length_c   1.000
_cell.angle_alpha   90.00
_cell.angle_beta   90.00
_cell.angle_gamma   90.00
#
_symmetry.space_group_name_H-M   'P 1'
#
loop_
_entity.id
_entity.type
_entity.pdbx_description
1 polymer ?
#
loop_
_entity_poly.entity_id
_entity_poly.type
_entity_poly.pdbx_seq_one_letter_code
_entity_poly.pdbx_strand_id
1 'polypeptide(L)'
;MYDNYKPILYTMDLGTILVSIIVAVVIVGGAYWYFSTIANTPTKYTTIQMNAADGRTSFKSDKALPRSLDQKEGLTFSYTCWVKIDNFVYRYGQPKVVFTKGSEDLKTMCPALLVDANTNSFLVKLDTFGGTETIPISNIPAQKWLHVAIAVDQDSVDIYINGNLYIHHTLSQVPKQNNSTVSMGVGGGFDGKVADLQYYSYFLTPDAVKASMASPPTPDPKEVAQVLPPYFDMSWWTSRRS
;
A
#
# COMPACT_ATOMS: atom_id res chain seq x y z
N MET A 1 -48.50 47.09 39.63
CA MET A 1 -48.18 47.27 38.24
C MET A 1 -47.63 45.94 37.74
N TYR A 2 -48.52 45.02 37.26
CA TYR A 2 -48.13 43.69 36.82
C TYR A 2 -48.13 43.74 35.28
N ASP A 3 -46.93 43.61 34.71
CA ASP A 3 -46.76 43.56 33.28
C ASP A 3 -47.25 42.21 32.73
N ASN A 4 -48.26 42.27 31.84
CA ASN A 4 -48.82 41.11 31.16
C ASN A 4 -47.88 40.64 30.04
N TYR A 5 -46.99 39.72 30.37
CA TYR A 5 -46.25 38.97 29.37
C TYR A 5 -47.22 38.00 28.67
N LYS A 6 -47.69 38.33 27.48
CA LYS A 6 -48.35 37.38 26.56
C LYS A 6 -47.25 36.58 25.82
N PRO A 7 -47.20 35.26 25.97
CA PRO A 7 -46.28 34.45 25.14
C PRO A 7 -46.74 34.54 23.67
N ILE A 8 -45.82 34.94 22.79
CA ILE A 8 -46.05 34.91 21.35
C ILE A 8 -46.00 33.43 20.93
N LEU A 9 -47.16 32.79 20.85
CA LEU A 9 -47.30 31.46 20.25
C LEU A 9 -47.18 31.63 18.73
N TYR A 10 -46.01 31.30 18.17
CA TYR A 10 -45.86 31.15 16.72
C TYR A 10 -46.64 29.91 16.28
N THR A 11 -47.83 30.08 15.75
CA THR A 11 -48.54 29.04 15.04
C THR A 11 -47.89 28.92 13.68
N MET A 12 -47.07 27.87 13.49
CA MET A 12 -46.52 27.55 12.20
C MET A 12 -47.68 27.18 11.25
N ASP A 13 -47.71 27.82 10.08
CA ASP A 13 -48.65 27.47 9.03
C ASP A 13 -48.38 26.02 8.54
N LEU A 14 -49.44 25.31 8.19
CA LEU A 14 -49.40 23.92 7.73
C LEU A 14 -48.44 23.72 6.54
N GLY A 15 -48.36 24.74 5.65
CA GLY A 15 -47.44 24.76 4.52
C GLY A 15 -46.00 24.77 4.96
N THR A 16 -45.64 25.57 5.98
CA THR A 16 -44.28 25.65 6.54
C THR A 16 -43.88 24.35 7.18
N ILE A 17 -44.79 23.65 7.88
CA ILE A 17 -44.54 22.35 8.48
C ILE A 17 -44.27 21.30 7.39
N LEU A 18 -45.06 21.24 6.34
CA LEU A 18 -44.88 20.32 5.22
C LEU A 18 -43.54 20.53 4.50
N VAL A 19 -43.17 21.77 4.23
CA VAL A 19 -41.88 22.11 3.61
C VAL A 19 -40.72 21.68 4.52
N SER A 20 -40.79 21.90 5.83
CA SER A 20 -39.78 21.50 6.79
C SER A 20 -39.58 19.98 6.82
N ILE A 21 -40.67 19.21 6.76
CA ILE A 21 -40.59 17.72 6.72
C ILE A 21 -39.93 17.25 5.42
N ILE A 22 -40.29 17.85 4.28
CA ILE A 22 -39.68 17.47 2.98
C ILE A 22 -38.18 17.75 3.00
N VAL A 23 -37.76 18.93 3.48
CA VAL A 23 -36.35 19.29 3.59
C VAL A 23 -35.61 18.31 4.53
N ALA A 24 -36.20 17.97 5.68
CA ALA A 24 -35.62 16.99 6.61
C ALA A 24 -35.43 15.60 5.97
N VAL A 25 -36.45 15.13 5.21
CA VAL A 25 -36.38 13.84 4.50
C VAL A 25 -35.29 13.85 3.42
N VAL A 26 -35.13 14.94 2.68
CA VAL A 26 -34.07 15.08 1.66
C VAL A 26 -32.69 15.09 2.30
N ILE A 27 -32.51 15.80 3.42
CA ILE A 27 -31.24 15.84 4.15
C ILE A 27 -30.88 14.46 4.71
N VAL A 28 -31.84 13.81 5.39
CA VAL A 28 -31.65 12.48 5.96
C VAL A 28 -31.40 11.43 4.86
N GLY A 29 -32.18 11.45 3.78
CA GLY A 29 -32.00 10.57 2.64
C GLY A 29 -30.66 10.79 1.93
N GLY A 30 -30.26 12.04 1.72
CA GLY A 30 -28.96 12.40 1.16
C GLY A 30 -27.77 11.97 2.07
N ALA A 31 -27.89 12.21 3.37
CA ALA A 31 -26.90 11.76 4.35
C ALA A 31 -26.81 10.23 4.38
N TYR A 32 -27.94 9.52 4.42
CA TYR A 32 -27.97 8.06 4.39
C TYR A 32 -27.29 7.52 3.10
N TRP A 33 -27.64 8.09 1.94
CA TRP A 33 -27.02 7.70 0.67
C TRP A 33 -25.50 7.96 0.67
N TYR A 34 -25.07 9.13 1.15
CA TYR A 34 -23.66 9.49 1.26
C TYR A 34 -22.90 8.54 2.19
N PHE A 35 -23.41 8.30 3.41
CA PHE A 35 -22.77 7.37 4.36
C PHE A 35 -22.80 5.92 3.87
N SER A 36 -23.89 5.48 3.24
CA SER A 36 -23.95 4.12 2.69
C SER A 36 -22.97 3.93 1.53
N THR A 37 -22.74 4.94 0.71
CA THR A 37 -21.76 4.91 -0.37
C THR A 37 -20.33 4.86 0.19
N ILE A 38 -20.03 5.66 1.22
CA ILE A 38 -18.72 5.64 1.90
C ILE A 38 -18.52 4.31 2.66
N ALA A 39 -19.54 3.82 3.34
CA ALA A 39 -19.44 2.54 4.08
C ALA A 39 -19.28 1.33 3.16
N ASN A 40 -19.76 1.42 1.93
CA ASN A 40 -19.65 0.36 0.92
C ASN A 40 -18.36 0.48 0.05
N THR A 41 -17.57 1.54 0.23
CA THR A 41 -16.22 1.53 -0.36
C THR A 41 -15.42 0.40 0.29
N PRO A 42 -14.87 -0.55 -0.48
CA PRO A 42 -14.11 -1.65 0.08
C PRO A 42 -12.79 -1.13 0.64
N THR A 43 -12.80 -0.72 1.90
CA THR A 43 -11.59 -0.32 2.66
C THR A 43 -10.87 -1.52 3.30
N LYS A 44 -11.29 -2.72 2.91
CA LYS A 44 -10.82 -3.95 3.52
C LYS A 44 -9.47 -4.36 2.94
N TYR A 45 -8.41 -3.95 3.60
CA TYR A 45 -7.07 -4.49 3.35
C TYR A 45 -6.65 -5.44 4.48
N THR A 46 -5.77 -6.36 4.15
CA THR A 46 -5.12 -7.23 5.13
C THR A 46 -3.68 -6.80 5.31
N THR A 47 -3.34 -6.26 6.49
CA THR A 47 -1.95 -5.95 6.83
C THR A 47 -1.19 -7.24 7.08
N ILE A 48 -0.17 -7.51 6.29
CA ILE A 48 0.70 -8.68 6.40
C ILE A 48 1.84 -8.38 7.37
N GLN A 49 2.51 -7.24 7.17
CA GLN A 49 3.60 -6.75 8.01
C GLN A 49 3.46 -5.23 8.16
N MET A 50 3.26 -4.76 9.38
CA MET A 50 3.07 -3.33 9.65
C MET A 50 4.41 -2.63 9.92
N ASN A 51 5.17 -3.13 10.88
CA ASN A 51 6.41 -2.51 11.31
C ASN A 51 7.55 -2.80 10.33
N ALA A 52 8.58 -1.94 10.33
CA ALA A 52 9.78 -2.19 9.55
C ALA A 52 10.47 -3.48 10.01
N ALA A 53 10.63 -4.41 9.08
CA ALA A 53 11.30 -5.69 9.28
C ALA A 53 12.60 -5.74 8.47
N ASP A 54 13.61 -6.45 8.99
CA ASP A 54 14.87 -6.70 8.28
C ASP A 54 14.60 -7.61 7.07
N GLY A 55 15.00 -7.15 5.90
CA GLY A 55 14.84 -7.88 4.64
C GLY A 55 15.62 -9.19 4.54
N ARG A 56 16.61 -9.42 5.40
CA ARG A 56 17.38 -10.67 5.49
C ARG A 56 16.66 -11.75 6.31
N THR A 57 15.72 -11.33 7.17
CA THR A 57 15.01 -12.25 8.06
C THR A 57 13.82 -12.87 7.32
N SER A 58 13.80 -14.20 7.26
CA SER A 58 12.68 -14.92 6.69
C SER A 58 11.47 -14.82 7.61
N PHE A 59 10.35 -14.41 7.05
CA PHE A 59 9.06 -14.32 7.72
C PHE A 59 7.98 -14.94 6.82
N LYS A 60 7.11 -15.73 7.43
CA LYS A 60 5.95 -16.32 6.77
C LYS A 60 4.68 -15.87 7.48
N SER A 61 3.77 -15.26 6.74
CA SER A 61 2.49 -14.85 7.28
C SER A 61 1.60 -16.07 7.54
N ASP A 62 0.94 -16.09 8.69
CA ASP A 62 -0.13 -17.03 9.02
C ASP A 62 -1.51 -16.57 8.54
N LYS A 63 -1.58 -15.34 8.04
CA LYS A 63 -2.84 -14.74 7.59
C LYS A 63 -3.30 -15.32 6.27
N ALA A 64 -4.52 -15.88 6.27
CA ALA A 64 -5.21 -16.23 5.04
C ALA A 64 -5.64 -14.95 4.30
N LEU A 65 -5.22 -14.81 3.05
CA LEU A 65 -5.65 -13.72 2.20
C LEU A 65 -6.96 -14.11 1.49
N PRO A 66 -8.01 -13.29 1.58
CA PRO A 66 -9.21 -13.52 0.81
C PRO A 66 -8.88 -13.42 -0.68
N ARG A 67 -9.52 -14.24 -1.51
CA ARG A 67 -9.45 -14.06 -2.96
C ARG A 67 -10.11 -12.74 -3.34
N SER A 68 -9.80 -12.23 -4.54
CA SER A 68 -10.52 -11.10 -5.08
C SER A 68 -12.01 -11.39 -5.07
N LEU A 69 -12.77 -10.52 -4.41
CA LEU A 69 -14.20 -10.67 -4.29
C LEU A 69 -14.83 -10.28 -5.63
N ASP A 70 -15.80 -11.12 -6.06
CA ASP A 70 -16.72 -11.00 -7.20
C ASP A 70 -16.79 -9.58 -7.82
N GLN A 71 -15.76 -9.23 -8.51
CA GLN A 71 -15.79 -8.05 -9.38
C GLN A 71 -16.46 -8.49 -10.68
N LYS A 72 -17.40 -7.71 -11.16
CA LYS A 72 -18.10 -7.98 -12.42
C LYS A 72 -17.17 -8.29 -13.59
N GLU A 73 -15.91 -7.86 -13.49
CA GLU A 73 -14.91 -7.85 -14.54
C GLU A 73 -13.78 -8.85 -14.32
N GLY A 74 -13.85 -9.71 -13.28
CA GLY A 74 -12.91 -10.81 -13.08
C GLY A 74 -11.91 -10.61 -11.96
N LEU A 75 -10.70 -11.12 -12.13
CA LEU A 75 -9.67 -11.19 -11.10
C LEU A 75 -8.96 -9.87 -10.87
N THR A 76 -9.18 -9.25 -9.71
CA THR A 76 -8.49 -8.02 -9.31
C THR A 76 -7.91 -8.13 -7.92
N PHE A 77 -6.70 -7.64 -7.70
CA PHE A 77 -6.08 -7.55 -6.38
C PHE A 77 -4.90 -6.56 -6.41
N SER A 78 -4.49 -6.11 -5.24
CA SER A 78 -3.35 -5.22 -5.14
C SER A 78 -2.50 -5.51 -3.91
N TYR A 79 -1.22 -5.17 -4.00
CA TYR A 79 -0.27 -5.19 -2.90
C TYR A 79 0.43 -3.85 -2.81
N THR A 80 0.64 -3.37 -1.58
CA THR A 80 1.46 -2.18 -1.33
C THR A 80 2.49 -2.51 -0.26
N CYS A 81 3.67 -1.91 -0.36
CA CYS A 81 4.68 -1.99 0.69
C CYS A 81 5.66 -0.83 0.59
N TRP A 82 6.31 -0.52 1.71
CA TRP A 82 7.49 0.32 1.75
C TRP A 82 8.74 -0.57 1.75
N VAL A 83 9.66 -0.28 0.86
CA VAL A 83 10.93 -1.01 0.73
C VAL A 83 12.10 -0.03 0.77
N LYS A 84 13.12 -0.37 1.52
CA LYS A 84 14.40 0.34 1.55
C LYS A 84 15.51 -0.65 1.30
N ILE A 85 16.31 -0.44 0.25
CA ILE A 85 17.49 -1.24 -0.05
C ILE A 85 18.71 -0.52 0.51
N ASP A 86 19.44 -1.15 1.41
CA ASP A 86 20.66 -0.58 1.96
C ASP A 86 21.86 -0.87 1.09
N ASN A 87 21.95 -2.11 0.53
CA ASN A 87 23.05 -2.51 -0.32
C ASN A 87 22.64 -3.52 -1.40
N PHE A 88 22.87 -3.20 -2.66
CA PHE A 88 22.60 -4.09 -3.80
C PHE A 88 23.64 -5.21 -3.98
N VAL A 89 24.83 -5.04 -3.47
CA VAL A 89 25.94 -6.03 -3.61
C VAL A 89 25.70 -7.28 -2.74
N TYR A 90 24.90 -7.15 -1.68
CA TYR A 90 24.51 -8.29 -0.89
C TYR A 90 23.91 -9.39 -1.77
N ARG A 91 24.46 -10.62 -1.67
CA ARG A 91 24.06 -11.79 -2.49
C ARG A 91 24.05 -11.48 -4.00
N TYR A 92 25.10 -10.81 -4.49
CA TYR A 92 25.27 -10.55 -5.92
C TYR A 92 25.19 -11.85 -6.73
N GLY A 93 24.59 -11.81 -7.89
CA GLY A 93 24.37 -12.99 -8.73
C GLY A 93 23.17 -13.87 -8.32
N GLN A 94 22.47 -13.55 -7.23
CA GLN A 94 21.30 -14.29 -6.79
C GLN A 94 20.08 -13.39 -6.65
N PRO A 95 18.88 -13.82 -7.09
CA PRO A 95 17.64 -13.07 -6.85
C PRO A 95 17.36 -12.96 -5.36
N LYS A 96 16.90 -11.79 -4.92
CA LYS A 96 16.70 -11.46 -3.51
C LYS A 96 15.22 -11.15 -3.29
N VAL A 97 14.54 -11.96 -2.51
CA VAL A 97 13.08 -11.87 -2.32
C VAL A 97 12.75 -10.77 -1.31
N VAL A 98 11.93 -9.80 -1.72
CA VAL A 98 11.28 -8.84 -0.83
C VAL A 98 10.07 -9.52 -0.21
N PHE A 99 9.09 -9.91 -1.05
CA PHE A 99 8.00 -10.78 -0.65
C PHE A 99 7.54 -11.66 -1.82
N THR A 100 6.90 -12.76 -1.50
CA THR A 100 6.25 -13.63 -2.48
C THR A 100 4.92 -14.15 -1.93
N LYS A 101 3.89 -14.10 -2.75
CA LYS A 101 2.63 -14.82 -2.55
C LYS A 101 2.71 -16.11 -3.36
N GLY A 102 3.27 -17.15 -2.77
CA GLY A 102 3.56 -18.38 -3.48
C GLY A 102 4.40 -19.34 -2.67
N SER A 103 5.09 -20.24 -3.36
CA SER A 103 6.02 -21.18 -2.74
C SER A 103 7.35 -20.50 -2.41
N GLU A 104 8.00 -20.97 -1.33
CA GLU A 104 9.30 -20.44 -0.90
C GLU A 104 10.44 -20.76 -1.88
N ASP A 105 10.28 -21.78 -2.68
CA ASP A 105 11.22 -22.16 -3.76
C ASP A 105 10.99 -21.38 -5.07
N LEU A 106 10.08 -20.41 -5.05
CA LEU A 106 9.72 -19.55 -6.18
C LEU A 106 9.23 -20.31 -7.43
N LYS A 107 8.71 -21.54 -7.27
CA LYS A 107 8.08 -22.28 -8.38
C LYS A 107 6.68 -21.78 -8.68
N THR A 108 6.00 -21.23 -7.68
CA THR A 108 4.71 -20.58 -7.84
C THR A 108 4.74 -19.22 -7.18
N MET A 109 4.29 -18.18 -7.89
CA MET A 109 4.27 -16.80 -7.37
C MET A 109 3.20 -15.97 -8.07
N CYS A 110 2.36 -15.32 -7.27
CA CYS A 110 1.35 -14.42 -7.80
C CYS A 110 0.85 -13.44 -6.71
N PRO A 111 1.53 -12.25 -6.57
CA PRO A 111 2.79 -11.85 -7.17
C PRO A 111 4.02 -12.19 -6.33
N ALA A 112 5.20 -11.92 -6.86
CA ALA A 112 6.44 -11.77 -6.08
C ALA A 112 7.14 -10.46 -6.44
N LEU A 113 7.70 -9.80 -5.45
CA LEU A 113 8.61 -8.66 -5.60
C LEU A 113 10.01 -9.09 -5.21
N LEU A 114 10.95 -8.95 -6.12
CA LEU A 114 12.35 -9.31 -5.91
C LEU A 114 13.25 -8.11 -6.22
N VAL A 115 14.42 -8.07 -5.59
CA VAL A 115 15.55 -7.27 -6.05
C VAL A 115 16.35 -8.12 -7.03
N ASP A 116 16.70 -7.54 -8.17
CA ASP A 116 17.44 -8.23 -9.22
C ASP A 116 18.82 -8.74 -8.71
N ALA A 117 19.30 -9.79 -9.35
CA ALA A 117 20.56 -10.43 -8.98
C ALA A 117 21.78 -9.51 -9.17
N ASN A 118 21.79 -8.73 -10.25
CA ASN A 118 22.98 -8.05 -10.76
C ASN A 118 22.82 -6.55 -10.92
N THR A 119 21.58 -6.04 -10.91
CA THR A 119 21.27 -4.63 -11.15
C THR A 119 20.46 -4.02 -10.00
N ASN A 120 20.46 -2.69 -9.91
CA ASN A 120 19.60 -1.95 -8.97
C ASN A 120 18.19 -1.81 -9.53
N SER A 121 17.55 -2.96 -9.70
CA SER A 121 16.19 -3.04 -10.22
C SER A 121 15.34 -3.90 -9.31
N PHE A 122 14.03 -3.61 -9.26
CA PHE A 122 13.05 -4.58 -8.80
C PHE A 122 12.55 -5.42 -9.97
N LEU A 123 12.18 -6.65 -9.66
CA LEU A 123 11.48 -7.54 -10.56
C LEU A 123 10.14 -7.90 -9.95
N VAL A 124 9.05 -7.52 -10.60
CA VAL A 124 7.72 -8.02 -10.26
C VAL A 124 7.47 -9.26 -11.10
N LYS A 125 7.19 -10.38 -10.43
CA LYS A 125 6.90 -11.65 -11.11
C LYS A 125 5.49 -12.11 -10.79
N LEU A 126 4.80 -12.58 -11.82
CA LEU A 126 3.46 -13.16 -11.72
C LEU A 126 3.38 -14.41 -12.57
N ASP A 127 2.85 -15.48 -11.97
CA ASP A 127 2.44 -16.65 -12.74
C ASP A 127 1.10 -16.35 -13.42
N THR A 128 1.05 -16.63 -14.70
CA THR A 128 -0.16 -16.57 -15.53
C THR A 128 -0.48 -17.98 -16.04
N PHE A 129 -1.63 -18.15 -16.67
CA PHE A 129 -1.94 -19.42 -17.36
C PHE A 129 -1.06 -19.65 -18.58
N GLY A 130 -0.34 -18.63 -19.07
CA GLY A 130 0.63 -18.73 -20.17
C GLY A 130 2.08 -18.93 -19.73
N GLY A 131 2.36 -18.84 -18.40
CA GLY A 131 3.72 -18.94 -17.85
C GLY A 131 4.01 -17.81 -16.86
N THR A 132 5.23 -17.77 -16.34
CA THR A 132 5.67 -16.72 -15.42
C THR A 132 6.11 -15.49 -16.20
N GLU A 133 5.51 -14.35 -15.93
CA GLU A 133 5.92 -13.05 -16.46
C GLU A 133 6.80 -12.31 -15.48
N THR A 134 7.74 -11.52 -16.00
CA THR A 134 8.67 -10.73 -15.22
C THR A 134 8.67 -9.29 -15.72
N ILE A 135 8.33 -8.37 -14.85
CA ILE A 135 8.23 -6.93 -15.14
C ILE A 135 9.36 -6.22 -14.39
N PRO A 136 10.39 -5.69 -15.09
CA PRO A 136 11.49 -5.01 -14.45
C PRO A 136 11.16 -3.54 -14.13
N ILE A 137 11.63 -3.08 -12.96
CA ILE A 137 11.57 -1.69 -12.52
C ILE A 137 13.00 -1.23 -12.28
N SER A 138 13.54 -0.48 -13.22
CA SER A 138 14.95 -0.09 -13.22
C SER A 138 15.23 1.16 -12.38
N ASN A 139 16.51 1.38 -12.07
CA ASN A 139 17.02 2.60 -11.42
C ASN A 139 16.47 2.82 -10.00
N ILE A 140 16.39 1.77 -9.21
CA ILE A 140 15.98 1.86 -7.81
C ILE A 140 17.13 2.46 -6.99
N PRO A 141 16.89 3.56 -6.24
CA PRO A 141 17.91 4.18 -5.39
C PRO A 141 18.19 3.33 -4.16
N ALA A 142 19.45 3.30 -3.72
CA ALA A 142 19.81 2.75 -2.42
C ALA A 142 19.50 3.74 -1.27
N GLN A 143 19.33 3.21 -0.07
CA GLN A 143 19.22 3.93 1.20
C GLN A 143 18.04 4.92 1.30
N LYS A 144 17.02 4.72 0.45
CA LYS A 144 15.79 5.52 0.49
C LYS A 144 14.58 4.61 0.59
N TRP A 145 13.61 5.01 1.39
CA TRP A 145 12.32 4.36 1.41
C TRP A 145 11.57 4.65 0.10
N LEU A 146 11.08 3.60 -0.49
CA LEU A 146 10.24 3.64 -1.69
C LEU A 146 8.93 2.94 -1.40
N HIS A 147 7.84 3.60 -1.73
CA HIS A 147 6.54 2.96 -1.76
C HIS A 147 6.37 2.25 -3.10
N VAL A 148 6.08 0.96 -3.05
CA VAL A 148 5.81 0.12 -4.21
C VAL A 148 4.37 -0.36 -4.12
N ALA A 149 3.58 -0.13 -5.16
CA ALA A 149 2.25 -0.72 -5.29
C ALA A 149 2.17 -1.53 -6.59
N ILE A 150 1.58 -2.72 -6.48
CA ILE A 150 1.33 -3.64 -7.58
C ILE A 150 -0.17 -3.85 -7.62
N ALA A 151 -0.85 -3.30 -8.61
CA ALA A 151 -2.28 -3.41 -8.80
C ALA A 151 -2.57 -4.25 -10.05
N VAL A 152 -3.32 -5.32 -9.88
CA VAL A 152 -3.64 -6.28 -10.94
C VAL A 152 -5.12 -6.15 -11.28
N ASP A 153 -5.40 -5.96 -12.56
CA ASP A 153 -6.75 -5.89 -13.13
C ASP A 153 -6.86 -6.86 -14.30
N GLN A 154 -7.43 -8.03 -14.03
CA GLN A 154 -7.61 -9.11 -15.00
C GLN A 154 -6.32 -9.50 -15.72
N ASP A 155 -6.09 -8.96 -16.91
CA ASP A 155 -4.96 -9.22 -17.80
C ASP A 155 -3.94 -8.07 -17.82
N SER A 156 -4.02 -7.13 -16.89
CA SER A 156 -3.08 -6.02 -16.79
C SER A 156 -2.54 -5.83 -15.38
N VAL A 157 -1.35 -5.24 -15.30
CA VAL A 157 -0.66 -4.92 -14.05
C VAL A 157 -0.17 -3.49 -14.09
N ASP A 158 -0.65 -2.70 -13.15
CA ASP A 158 -0.15 -1.35 -12.90
C ASP A 158 0.85 -1.38 -11.74
N ILE A 159 2.04 -0.87 -11.98
CA ILE A 159 3.07 -0.74 -10.95
C ILE A 159 3.31 0.74 -10.67
N TYR A 160 3.17 1.10 -9.39
CA TYR A 160 3.38 2.45 -8.91
C TYR A 160 4.63 2.51 -8.04
N ILE A 161 5.42 3.56 -8.23
CA ILE A 161 6.56 3.92 -7.38
C ILE A 161 6.32 5.30 -6.80
N ASN A 162 6.29 5.39 -5.47
CA ASN A 162 6.00 6.62 -4.75
C ASN A 162 4.71 7.31 -5.23
N GLY A 163 3.66 6.51 -5.44
CA GLY A 163 2.33 6.98 -5.86
C GLY A 163 2.19 7.38 -7.33
N ASN A 164 3.26 7.31 -8.12
CA ASN A 164 3.24 7.59 -9.55
C ASN A 164 3.23 6.28 -10.34
N LEU A 165 2.39 6.20 -11.35
CA LEU A 165 2.39 5.06 -12.26
C LEU A 165 3.75 4.99 -12.96
N TYR A 166 4.48 3.89 -12.70
CA TYR A 166 5.77 3.62 -13.31
C TYR A 166 5.60 2.86 -14.62
N ILE A 167 4.77 1.83 -14.63
CA ILE A 167 4.49 1.02 -15.80
C ILE A 167 3.07 0.44 -15.74
N HIS A 168 2.41 0.45 -16.89
CA HIS A 168 1.23 -0.35 -17.20
C HIS A 168 1.67 -1.50 -18.10
N HIS A 169 1.45 -2.74 -17.65
CA HIS A 169 1.87 -3.95 -18.39
C HIS A 169 0.66 -4.83 -18.66
N THR A 170 0.45 -5.16 -19.93
CA THR A 170 -0.57 -6.13 -20.33
C THR A 170 0.03 -7.53 -20.28
N LEU A 171 -0.58 -8.42 -19.51
CA LEU A 171 -0.17 -9.81 -19.37
C LEU A 171 -0.58 -10.62 -20.60
N SER A 172 0.17 -11.66 -20.90
CA SER A 172 -0.16 -12.57 -22.01
C SER A 172 -1.41 -13.42 -21.70
N GLN A 173 -1.66 -13.69 -20.43
CA GLN A 173 -2.80 -14.46 -19.91
C GLN A 173 -3.17 -13.99 -18.51
N VAL A 174 -4.37 -14.36 -18.07
CA VAL A 174 -4.87 -14.05 -16.73
C VAL A 174 -3.95 -14.61 -15.63
N PRO A 175 -3.71 -13.85 -14.53
CA PRO A 175 -2.90 -14.29 -13.41
C PRO A 175 -3.40 -15.58 -12.77
N LYS A 176 -2.48 -16.49 -12.46
CA LYS A 176 -2.76 -17.74 -11.79
C LYS A 176 -2.62 -17.59 -10.29
N GLN A 177 -3.72 -17.25 -9.61
CA GLN A 177 -3.73 -17.17 -8.14
C GLN A 177 -3.45 -18.53 -7.50
N ASN A 178 -2.73 -18.50 -6.38
CA ASN A 178 -2.44 -19.67 -5.55
C ASN A 178 -3.00 -19.52 -4.13
N ASN A 179 -3.04 -20.61 -3.38
CA ASN A 179 -3.52 -20.62 -1.98
C ASN A 179 -2.40 -20.53 -0.94
N SER A 180 -1.15 -20.28 -1.38
CA SER A 180 0.00 -20.14 -0.48
C SER A 180 -0.15 -18.90 0.40
N THR A 181 0.59 -18.87 1.48
CA THR A 181 0.74 -17.66 2.31
C THR A 181 1.74 -16.69 1.70
N VAL A 182 1.81 -15.48 2.25
CA VAL A 182 2.86 -14.53 1.87
C VAL A 182 4.10 -14.79 2.71
N SER A 183 5.24 -14.87 2.04
CA SER A 183 6.55 -15.01 2.69
C SER A 183 7.45 -13.84 2.31
N MET A 184 8.29 -13.37 3.23
CA MET A 184 9.28 -12.30 3.04
C MET A 184 10.66 -12.83 3.35
N GLY A 185 11.72 -12.22 2.79
CA GLY A 185 13.11 -12.55 3.11
C GLY A 185 13.52 -13.99 2.80
N VAL A 186 12.77 -14.67 1.93
CA VAL A 186 13.02 -16.08 1.59
C VAL A 186 14.40 -16.25 0.96
N GLY A 187 15.05 -17.37 1.27
CA GLY A 187 16.36 -17.72 0.72
C GLY A 187 17.47 -16.75 1.14
N GLY A 188 17.34 -16.03 2.28
CA GLY A 188 18.27 -15.03 2.77
C GLY A 188 17.96 -13.60 2.31
N GLY A 189 16.85 -13.41 1.60
CA GLY A 189 16.27 -12.10 1.28
C GLY A 189 17.21 -11.07 0.68
N PHE A 190 17.08 -9.83 1.09
CA PHE A 190 17.84 -8.68 0.59
C PHE A 190 18.39 -7.83 1.76
N ASP A 191 19.42 -7.03 1.49
CA ASP A 191 19.98 -6.10 2.47
C ASP A 191 19.17 -4.81 2.49
N GLY A 192 18.36 -4.64 3.53
CA GLY A 192 17.45 -3.52 3.66
C GLY A 192 16.28 -3.81 4.59
N LYS A 193 15.21 -3.05 4.43
CA LYS A 193 14.01 -3.15 5.26
C LYS A 193 12.75 -3.15 4.41
N VAL A 194 11.72 -3.83 4.89
CA VAL A 194 10.36 -3.79 4.35
C VAL A 194 9.38 -3.43 5.45
N ALA A 195 8.40 -2.58 5.15
CA ALA A 195 7.38 -2.15 6.09
C ALA A 195 6.03 -1.99 5.40
N ASP A 196 4.98 -2.03 6.21
CA ASP A 196 3.59 -1.79 5.79
C ASP A 196 3.20 -2.58 4.53
N LEU A 197 3.52 -3.90 4.55
CA LEU A 197 3.08 -4.80 3.50
C LEU A 197 1.60 -5.09 3.68
N GLN A 198 0.79 -4.65 2.73
CA GLN A 198 -0.66 -4.75 2.73
C GLN A 198 -1.16 -5.45 1.47
N TYR A 199 -2.25 -6.18 1.63
CA TYR A 199 -3.00 -6.83 0.56
C TYR A 199 -4.40 -6.25 0.46
N TYR A 200 -4.84 -5.99 -0.74
CA TYR A 200 -6.19 -5.56 -1.10
C TYR A 200 -6.81 -6.59 -2.06
N SER A 201 -8.03 -7.03 -1.77
CA SER A 201 -8.75 -7.99 -2.63
C SER A 201 -9.42 -7.34 -3.84
N TYR A 202 -8.97 -6.15 -4.22
CA TYR A 202 -9.47 -5.34 -5.32
C TYR A 202 -8.35 -4.51 -5.96
N PHE A 203 -8.62 -3.96 -7.13
CA PHE A 203 -7.71 -3.06 -7.82
C PHE A 203 -7.63 -1.70 -7.11
N LEU A 204 -6.43 -1.24 -6.78
CA LEU A 204 -6.21 0.07 -6.21
C LEU A 204 -6.16 1.14 -7.31
N THR A 205 -7.05 2.12 -7.20
CA THR A 205 -6.99 3.31 -8.04
C THR A 205 -5.76 4.17 -7.71
N PRO A 206 -5.29 5.05 -8.62
CA PRO A 206 -4.16 5.93 -8.37
C PRO A 206 -4.29 6.77 -7.10
N ASP A 207 -5.51 7.24 -6.77
CA ASP A 207 -5.76 8.02 -5.56
C ASP A 207 -5.70 7.15 -4.30
N ALA A 208 -6.17 5.91 -4.36
CA ALA A 208 -6.04 4.95 -3.27
C ALA A 208 -4.58 4.55 -3.03
N VAL A 209 -3.77 4.41 -4.09
CA VAL A 209 -2.32 4.21 -3.97
C VAL A 209 -1.65 5.39 -3.29
N LYS A 210 -1.99 6.64 -3.63
CA LYS A 210 -1.48 7.83 -2.94
C LYS A 210 -1.92 7.88 -1.48
N ALA A 211 -3.16 7.50 -1.19
CA ALA A 211 -3.67 7.44 0.18
C ALA A 211 -2.92 6.40 1.03
N SER A 212 -2.52 5.25 0.46
CA SER A 212 -1.74 4.22 1.16
C SER A 212 -0.32 4.69 1.55
N MET A 213 0.17 5.75 0.94
CA MET A 213 1.47 6.36 1.28
C MET A 213 1.41 7.35 2.45
N ALA A 214 0.24 7.65 3.01
CA ALA A 214 0.06 8.72 4.00
C ALA A 214 0.86 8.50 5.30
N SER A 215 1.29 7.27 5.57
CA SER A 215 2.05 6.92 6.77
C SER A 215 3.38 6.25 6.37
N PRO A 216 4.40 7.01 5.92
CA PRO A 216 5.70 6.44 5.63
C PRO A 216 6.34 5.87 6.91
N PRO A 217 7.19 4.82 6.80
CA PRO A 217 7.92 4.28 7.93
C PRO A 217 8.77 5.36 8.60
N THR A 218 8.78 5.34 9.93
CA THR A 218 9.61 6.28 10.71
C THR A 218 11.09 5.99 10.41
N PRO A 219 11.90 6.99 10.04
CA PRO A 219 13.33 6.81 9.88
C PRO A 219 13.96 6.29 11.18
N ASP A 220 14.94 5.40 11.07
CA ASP A 220 15.72 4.97 12.22
C ASP A 220 16.44 6.20 12.81
N PRO A 221 16.43 6.43 14.13
CA PRO A 221 17.17 7.53 14.77
C PRO A 221 18.65 7.60 14.36
N LYS A 222 19.28 6.46 14.10
CA LYS A 222 20.65 6.37 13.59
C LYS A 222 20.78 6.89 12.16
N GLU A 223 19.75 6.73 11.33
CA GLU A 223 19.71 7.24 9.95
C GLU A 223 19.55 8.76 9.92
N VAL A 224 18.74 9.31 10.83
CA VAL A 224 18.55 10.76 10.98
C VAL A 224 19.87 11.42 11.43
N ALA A 225 20.60 10.78 12.34
CA ALA A 225 21.89 11.28 12.81
C ALA A 225 22.96 11.33 11.70
N GLN A 226 22.90 10.42 10.72
CA GLN A 226 23.83 10.40 9.57
C GLN A 226 23.51 11.45 8.50
N VAL A 227 22.27 11.94 8.45
CA VAL A 227 21.82 12.94 7.46
C VAL A 227 22.09 14.38 7.92
N LEU A 228 22.31 14.58 9.22
CA LEU A 228 22.66 15.91 9.72
C LEU A 228 24.06 16.29 9.24
N PRO A 229 24.19 17.43 8.54
CA PRO A 229 25.52 17.91 8.13
C PRO A 229 26.43 18.07 9.36
N PRO A 230 27.73 17.73 9.25
CA PRO A 230 28.65 17.75 10.41
C PRO A 230 28.79 19.11 11.09
N TYR A 231 28.36 20.19 10.46
CA TYR A 231 28.34 21.53 11.08
C TYR A 231 27.18 21.78 12.05
N PHE A 232 26.21 20.89 12.13
CA PHE A 232 25.21 20.89 13.20
C PHE A 232 25.63 20.04 14.41
N ASP A 233 26.73 19.29 14.32
CA ASP A 233 27.31 18.58 15.45
C ASP A 233 28.33 19.49 16.12
N MET A 234 28.16 19.78 17.41
CA MET A 234 29.08 20.61 18.21
C MET A 234 30.50 20.04 18.27
N SER A 235 30.70 18.76 17.93
CA SER A 235 32.02 18.12 17.93
C SER A 235 32.99 18.72 16.93
N TRP A 236 32.54 19.25 15.78
CA TRP A 236 33.43 19.94 14.82
C TRP A 236 33.99 21.26 15.36
N TRP A 237 33.24 21.91 16.28
CA TRP A 237 33.66 23.16 16.92
C TRP A 237 34.68 22.90 18.01
N THR A 238 34.53 21.80 18.76
CA THR A 238 35.45 21.41 19.84
C THR A 238 36.77 20.85 19.35
N SER A 239 36.76 20.12 18.21
CA SER A 239 37.97 19.52 17.61
C SER A 239 38.97 20.55 17.02
N ARG A 240 38.58 21.81 16.84
CA ARG A 240 39.45 22.89 16.37
C ARG A 240 40.28 23.59 17.47
N ARG A 241 40.12 23.17 18.73
CA ARG A 241 40.81 23.78 19.89
C ARG A 241 41.85 22.89 20.55
N SER A 242 42.25 21.80 19.93
CA SER A 242 43.36 20.94 20.38
C SER A 242 44.56 21.08 19.44
#